data_1ccddaeaa7a50de6dfdcdd2ffc8aacf7
#
_entry.id   1ccddaeaa7a50de6dfdcdd2ffc8aacf7
#
_cell.length_a   1.000
_cell.length_b   1.000
_cell.length_c   1.000
_cell.angle_alpha   90.00
_cell.angle_beta   90.00
_cell.angle_gamma   90.00
#
_symmetry.space_group_name_H-M   'P 1'
#
loop_
_entity.id
_entity.type
_entity.pdbx_description
1 polymer ?
#
loop_
_entity_poly.entity_id
_entity_poly.type
_entity_poly.pdbx_seq_one_letter_code
_entity_poly.pdbx_strand_id
1 'polypeptide(L)'
;MSNPIQAPDGGQGWPAAALGPAQRAVAWKRLGTEQFDVVVIGGGVVGSGCALDAATRGLKVALVEARDLASGTSSRSSKMFHGGLRYLEQLEFGLVREALYERELSLTTLAPHLVKPLPFLFPLTKRWWERPYIAAGIFLYDRLGGAKSVPAQRHFTRAGALRLSPGLKRSSLIGGIRYYDTVVDDARHTMTVARTAAH
;
A
#
# COMPACT_ATOMS: atom_id res chain seq x y z
N MET A 1 5.45 17.99 19.37
CA MET A 1 6.31 18.72 18.41
C MET A 1 7.48 17.81 18.12
N SER A 2 7.41 17.02 17.07
CA SER A 2 8.47 16.09 16.64
C SER A 2 9.50 16.87 15.82
N ASN A 3 10.73 16.79 16.27
CA ASN A 3 11.88 17.39 15.60
C ASN A 3 12.02 16.76 14.18
N PRO A 4 12.13 17.55 13.11
CA PRO A 4 12.39 16.98 11.79
C PRO A 4 13.79 16.35 11.80
N ILE A 5 13.87 15.12 11.29
CA ILE A 5 15.13 14.40 11.09
C ILE A 5 15.99 15.25 10.15
N GLN A 6 17.03 15.89 10.67
CA GLN A 6 18.00 16.62 9.86
C GLN A 6 18.85 15.61 9.09
N ALA A 7 18.95 15.82 7.77
CA ALA A 7 19.93 15.13 6.96
C ALA A 7 21.35 15.46 7.46
N PRO A 8 22.28 14.51 7.48
CA PRO A 8 23.67 14.78 7.85
C PRO A 8 24.29 15.76 6.87
N ASP A 9 24.90 16.82 7.39
CA ASP A 9 25.59 17.82 6.61
C ASP A 9 26.70 17.22 5.75
N GLY A 10 26.70 17.60 4.49
CA GLY A 10 27.79 17.34 3.55
C GLY A 10 27.61 16.13 2.64
N GLY A 11 26.83 16.26 1.58
CA GLY A 11 27.03 15.61 0.25
C GLY A 11 27.24 14.11 0.13
N GLN A 12 27.30 13.36 1.23
CA GLN A 12 27.38 11.89 1.22
C GLN A 12 25.96 11.32 1.44
N GLY A 13 25.34 10.90 0.35
CA GLY A 13 24.06 10.18 0.40
C GLY A 13 24.15 9.02 1.40
N TRP A 14 23.06 8.76 2.09
CA TRP A 14 22.82 7.75 3.13
C TRP A 14 23.54 6.40 2.90
N PRO A 15 24.81 6.20 3.34
CA PRO A 15 25.55 4.99 2.99
C PRO A 15 25.01 3.74 3.66
N ALA A 16 24.34 3.87 4.81
CA ALA A 16 23.76 2.74 5.53
C ALA A 16 22.51 2.15 4.85
N ALA A 17 21.77 2.96 4.10
CA ALA A 17 20.55 2.52 3.40
C ALA A 17 20.81 1.85 2.03
N ALA A 18 22.06 1.71 1.62
CA ALA A 18 22.41 1.01 0.40
C ALA A 18 22.49 -0.50 0.69
N LEU A 19 21.50 -1.27 0.25
CA LEU A 19 21.51 -2.73 0.36
C LEU A 19 22.35 -3.37 -0.76
N GLY A 20 23.61 -2.91 -0.88
CA GLY A 20 24.53 -3.37 -1.92
C GLY A 20 25.46 -4.51 -1.46
N PRO A 21 26.34 -5.01 -2.36
CA PRO A 21 27.26 -6.11 -2.04
C PRO A 21 28.21 -5.81 -0.87
N ALA A 22 28.67 -4.56 -0.76
CA ALA A 22 29.56 -4.16 0.34
C ALA A 22 28.85 -4.23 1.71
N GLN A 23 27.62 -3.71 1.79
CA GLN A 23 26.80 -3.78 3.01
C GLN A 23 26.44 -5.23 3.35
N ARG A 24 26.16 -6.06 2.35
CA ARG A 24 25.93 -7.49 2.54
C ARG A 24 27.15 -8.19 3.15
N ALA A 25 28.36 -7.92 2.67
CA ALA A 25 29.60 -8.50 3.23
C ALA A 25 29.80 -8.12 4.70
N VAL A 26 29.53 -6.85 5.04
CA VAL A 26 29.55 -6.38 6.44
C VAL A 26 28.48 -7.08 7.26
N ALA A 27 27.24 -7.19 6.76
CA ALA A 27 26.15 -7.86 7.45
C ALA A 27 26.47 -9.34 7.75
N TRP A 28 27.05 -10.07 6.79
CA TRP A 28 27.49 -11.45 7.00
C TRP A 28 28.52 -11.59 8.12
N LYS A 29 29.49 -10.67 8.19
CA LYS A 29 30.45 -10.65 9.27
C LYS A 29 29.76 -10.39 10.62
N ARG A 30 28.87 -9.43 10.68
CA ARG A 30 28.10 -9.08 11.89
C ARG A 30 27.23 -10.24 12.37
N LEU A 31 26.58 -10.97 11.47
CA LEU A 31 25.78 -12.16 11.82
C LEU A 31 26.58 -13.25 12.55
N GLY A 32 27.89 -13.36 12.26
CA GLY A 32 28.77 -14.31 12.93
C GLY A 32 29.40 -13.81 14.23
N THR A 33 29.34 -12.52 14.51
CA THR A 33 30.11 -11.90 15.61
C THR A 33 29.28 -11.08 16.59
N GLU A 34 28.06 -10.70 16.23
CA GLU A 34 27.18 -9.87 17.06
C GLU A 34 25.98 -10.66 17.56
N GLN A 35 25.42 -10.22 18.66
CA GLN A 35 24.15 -10.68 19.18
C GLN A 35 23.06 -9.74 18.71
N PHE A 36 21.93 -10.30 18.23
CA PHE A 36 20.74 -9.60 17.80
C PHE A 36 19.58 -9.87 18.75
N ASP A 37 18.73 -8.87 18.96
CA ASP A 37 17.52 -9.00 19.77
C ASP A 37 16.42 -9.72 18.99
N VAL A 38 16.37 -9.49 17.67
CA VAL A 38 15.35 -10.06 16.76
C VAL A 38 16.00 -10.54 15.47
N VAL A 39 15.63 -11.75 15.05
CA VAL A 39 15.96 -12.26 13.72
C VAL A 39 14.67 -12.44 12.94
N VAL A 40 14.54 -11.73 11.81
CA VAL A 40 13.41 -11.80 10.89
C VAL A 40 13.81 -12.66 9.70
N ILE A 41 13.07 -13.73 9.44
CA ILE A 41 13.29 -14.65 8.31
C ILE A 41 12.27 -14.35 7.21
N GLY A 42 12.77 -13.85 6.09
CA GLY A 42 11.99 -13.48 4.92
C GLY A 42 11.89 -11.98 4.69
N GLY A 43 12.32 -11.55 3.51
CA GLY A 43 12.38 -10.14 3.07
C GLY A 43 11.16 -9.71 2.24
N GLY A 44 9.97 -10.26 2.50
CA GLY A 44 8.71 -9.75 1.97
C GLY A 44 8.22 -8.52 2.73
N VAL A 45 7.05 -7.98 2.34
CA VAL A 45 6.48 -6.77 2.97
C VAL A 45 6.28 -6.94 4.47
N VAL A 46 5.83 -8.11 4.92
CA VAL A 46 5.62 -8.40 6.35
C VAL A 46 6.96 -8.41 7.10
N GLY A 47 7.93 -9.19 6.62
CA GLY A 47 9.24 -9.25 7.30
C GLY A 47 9.98 -7.92 7.29
N SER A 48 9.93 -7.18 6.18
CA SER A 48 10.49 -5.82 6.11
C SER A 48 9.79 -4.86 7.09
N GLY A 49 8.46 -4.97 7.23
CA GLY A 49 7.69 -4.21 8.21
C GLY A 49 8.04 -4.55 9.65
N CYS A 50 8.14 -5.85 9.97
CA CYS A 50 8.58 -6.30 11.30
C CYS A 50 10.00 -5.80 11.63
N ALA A 51 10.91 -5.86 10.66
CA ALA A 51 12.28 -5.37 10.86
C ALA A 51 12.30 -3.86 11.11
N LEU A 52 11.50 -3.09 10.36
CA LEU A 52 11.38 -1.65 10.55
C LEU A 52 10.79 -1.31 11.92
N ASP A 53 9.68 -1.93 12.31
CA ASP A 53 9.05 -1.68 13.61
C ASP A 53 10.02 -2.02 14.77
N ALA A 54 10.68 -3.14 14.72
CA ALA A 54 11.67 -3.52 15.73
C ALA A 54 12.86 -2.55 15.79
N ALA A 55 13.39 -2.13 14.63
CA ALA A 55 14.48 -1.16 14.56
C ALA A 55 14.07 0.21 15.11
N THR A 56 12.88 0.69 14.82
CA THR A 56 12.35 1.97 15.35
C THR A 56 12.15 1.95 16.87
N ARG A 57 12.04 0.76 17.46
CA ARG A 57 12.01 0.56 18.93
C ARG A 57 13.40 0.44 19.55
N GLY A 58 14.48 0.60 18.78
CA GLY A 58 15.87 0.52 19.23
C GLY A 58 16.42 -0.89 19.40
N LEU A 59 15.72 -1.91 18.87
CA LEU A 59 16.19 -3.29 18.91
C LEU A 59 17.24 -3.53 17.81
N LYS A 60 18.23 -4.36 18.10
CA LYS A 60 19.17 -4.89 17.09
C LYS A 60 18.48 -5.96 16.26
N VAL A 61 18.27 -5.70 14.98
CA VAL A 61 17.51 -6.57 14.08
C VAL A 61 18.44 -7.17 13.02
N ALA A 62 18.29 -8.46 12.76
CA ALA A 62 18.82 -9.12 11.58
C ALA A 62 17.66 -9.55 10.68
N LEU A 63 17.62 -9.05 9.44
CA LEU A 63 16.70 -9.51 8.40
C LEU A 63 17.47 -10.41 7.43
N VAL A 64 17.02 -11.66 7.28
CA VAL A 64 17.61 -12.63 6.36
C VAL A 64 16.61 -13.06 5.30
N GLU A 65 17.05 -13.06 4.05
CA GLU A 65 16.25 -13.46 2.89
C GLU A 65 17.04 -14.44 2.02
N ALA A 66 16.40 -15.55 1.65
CA ALA A 66 17.08 -16.64 0.93
C ALA A 66 17.33 -16.32 -0.55
N ARG A 67 16.54 -15.43 -1.15
CA ARG A 67 16.62 -15.10 -2.59
C ARG A 67 16.89 -13.62 -2.79
N ASP A 68 15.80 -12.83 -2.85
CA ASP A 68 15.85 -11.38 -3.01
C ASP A 68 14.66 -10.75 -2.29
N LEU A 69 14.82 -9.51 -1.86
CA LEU A 69 13.74 -8.76 -1.23
C LEU A 69 12.52 -8.70 -2.17
N ALA A 70 11.33 -8.90 -1.61
CA ALA A 70 10.08 -8.93 -2.34
C ALA A 70 9.95 -10.02 -3.41
N SER A 71 10.83 -11.01 -3.48
CA SER A 71 10.81 -12.03 -4.56
C SER A 71 9.60 -12.97 -4.55
N GLY A 72 8.87 -13.02 -3.44
CA GLY A 72 7.64 -13.81 -3.28
C GLY A 72 6.37 -13.05 -3.64
N THR A 73 5.34 -13.17 -2.81
CA THR A 73 4.02 -12.52 -2.99
C THR A 73 4.11 -11.00 -3.04
N SER A 74 5.09 -10.39 -2.36
CA SER A 74 5.26 -8.94 -2.29
C SER A 74 5.70 -8.26 -3.60
N SER A 75 5.81 -9.00 -4.72
CA SER A 75 5.96 -8.46 -6.07
C SER A 75 4.92 -9.00 -7.05
N ARG A 76 4.02 -9.87 -6.58
CA ARG A 76 3.04 -10.61 -7.39
C ARG A 76 1.61 -10.38 -6.93
N SER A 77 1.38 -9.29 -6.22
CA SER A 77 0.06 -8.86 -5.76
C SER A 77 -0.69 -8.09 -6.86
N SER A 78 -1.91 -7.66 -6.55
CA SER A 78 -2.68 -6.74 -7.42
C SER A 78 -2.10 -5.32 -7.46
N LYS A 79 -1.01 -5.04 -6.74
CA LYS A 79 -0.34 -3.74 -6.65
C LYS A 79 -1.25 -2.63 -6.13
N MET A 80 -2.13 -2.97 -5.21
CA MET A 80 -3.09 -2.03 -4.65
C MET A 80 -3.05 -2.03 -3.12
N PHE A 81 -3.14 -0.84 -2.55
CA PHE A 81 -3.57 -0.65 -1.17
C PHE A 81 -5.03 -0.24 -1.22
N HIS A 82 -5.91 -1.10 -0.70
CA HIS A 82 -7.35 -0.94 -0.78
C HIS A 82 -8.04 -1.39 0.51
N GLY A 83 -9.17 -0.77 0.83
CA GLY A 83 -9.96 -1.17 1.99
C GLY A 83 -10.84 -2.40 1.77
N GLY A 84 -10.82 -2.99 0.56
CA GLY A 84 -11.59 -4.20 0.26
C GLY A 84 -13.09 -3.96 0.27
N LEU A 85 -13.61 -3.16 -0.65
CA LEU A 85 -15.05 -2.83 -0.78
C LEU A 85 -15.97 -4.06 -0.64
N ARG A 86 -15.53 -5.23 -1.11
CA ARG A 86 -16.28 -6.49 -1.00
C ARG A 86 -16.48 -6.96 0.45
N TYR A 87 -15.61 -6.59 1.38
CA TYR A 87 -15.77 -6.96 2.79
C TYR A 87 -16.92 -6.22 3.49
N LEU A 88 -17.41 -5.12 2.91
CA LEU A 88 -18.64 -4.49 3.40
C LEU A 88 -19.86 -5.40 3.26
N GLU A 89 -19.93 -6.22 2.22
CA GLU A 89 -20.99 -7.21 2.03
C GLU A 89 -20.91 -8.34 3.07
N GLN A 90 -19.74 -8.56 3.65
CA GLN A 90 -19.50 -9.51 4.73
C GLN A 90 -19.65 -8.89 6.13
N LEU A 91 -20.05 -7.60 6.19
CA LEU A 91 -20.20 -6.82 7.42
C LEU A 91 -18.91 -6.65 8.24
N GLU A 92 -17.76 -6.82 7.62
CA GLU A 92 -16.43 -6.69 8.24
C GLU A 92 -15.99 -5.21 8.31
N PHE A 93 -16.82 -4.37 8.93
CA PHE A 93 -16.60 -2.92 8.99
C PHE A 93 -15.29 -2.53 9.70
N GLY A 94 -14.90 -3.29 10.72
CA GLY A 94 -13.65 -3.07 11.46
C GLY A 94 -12.44 -3.22 10.55
N LEU A 95 -12.38 -4.32 9.80
CA LEU A 95 -11.30 -4.61 8.85
C LEU A 95 -11.23 -3.55 7.74
N VAL A 96 -12.39 -3.18 7.18
CA VAL A 96 -12.45 -2.14 6.14
C VAL A 96 -11.94 -0.79 6.65
N ARG A 97 -12.34 -0.39 7.86
CA ARG A 97 -11.90 0.85 8.50
C ARG A 97 -10.39 0.87 8.70
N GLU A 98 -9.84 -0.21 9.26
CA GLU A 98 -8.40 -0.34 9.49
C GLU A 98 -7.62 -0.28 8.17
N ALA A 99 -8.00 -1.07 7.17
CA ALA A 99 -7.35 -1.07 5.87
C ALA A 99 -7.41 0.28 5.15
N LEU A 100 -8.52 1.01 5.27
CA LEU A 100 -8.67 2.35 4.72
C LEU A 100 -7.82 3.39 5.47
N TYR A 101 -7.70 3.26 6.79
CA TYR A 101 -6.82 4.10 7.59
C TYR A 101 -5.34 3.91 7.19
N GLU A 102 -4.89 2.66 7.09
CA GLU A 102 -3.53 2.33 6.66
C GLU A 102 -3.24 2.78 5.22
N ARG A 103 -4.22 2.66 4.32
CA ARG A 103 -4.15 3.19 2.96
C ARG A 103 -3.94 4.71 2.97
N GLU A 104 -4.74 5.44 3.75
CA GLU A 104 -4.65 6.90 3.87
C GLU A 104 -3.30 7.32 4.44
N LEU A 105 -2.84 6.66 5.49
CA LEU A 105 -1.55 6.92 6.11
C LEU A 105 -0.39 6.68 5.11
N SER A 106 -0.47 5.60 4.34
CA SER A 106 0.50 5.29 3.30
C SER A 106 0.51 6.30 2.16
N LEU A 107 -0.68 6.78 1.75
CA LEU A 107 -0.82 7.75 0.67
C LEU A 107 -0.34 9.15 1.07
N THR A 108 -0.58 9.57 2.32
CA THR A 108 -0.35 10.96 2.74
C THR A 108 0.96 11.17 3.49
N THR A 109 1.42 10.16 4.23
CA THR A 109 2.51 10.33 5.20
C THR A 109 3.66 9.38 4.99
N LEU A 110 3.40 8.05 4.94
CA LEU A 110 4.49 7.07 4.95
C LEU A 110 5.19 6.95 3.60
N ALA A 111 4.43 6.88 2.50
CA ALA A 111 4.99 6.65 1.19
C ALA A 111 4.30 7.44 0.05
N PRO A 112 4.09 8.77 0.18
CA PRO A 112 3.36 9.57 -0.81
C PRO A 112 4.04 9.58 -2.19
N HIS A 113 5.32 9.29 -2.26
CA HIS A 113 6.08 9.18 -3.49
C HIS A 113 5.86 7.85 -4.24
N LEU A 114 5.38 6.81 -3.55
CA LEU A 114 5.13 5.47 -4.12
C LEU A 114 3.64 5.17 -4.31
N VAL A 115 2.79 5.63 -3.39
CA VAL A 115 1.35 5.35 -3.36
C VAL A 115 0.61 6.46 -4.10
N LYS A 116 -0.26 6.09 -5.04
CA LYS A 116 -1.02 7.05 -5.85
C LYS A 116 -2.50 6.67 -5.93
N PRO A 117 -3.43 7.65 -5.98
CA PRO A 117 -4.84 7.36 -6.21
C PRO A 117 -5.07 6.66 -7.54
N LEU A 118 -5.89 5.61 -7.54
CA LEU A 118 -6.28 4.84 -8.72
C LEU A 118 -7.79 4.86 -8.88
N PRO A 119 -8.33 5.36 -10.01
CA PRO A 119 -9.77 5.35 -10.26
C PRO A 119 -10.26 3.96 -10.68
N PHE A 120 -11.36 3.53 -10.07
CA PHE A 120 -12.11 2.33 -10.44
C PHE A 120 -13.47 2.73 -10.99
N LEU A 121 -13.90 2.08 -12.05
CA LEU A 121 -15.22 2.22 -12.60
C LEU A 121 -16.03 0.95 -12.33
N PHE A 122 -17.06 1.06 -11.47
CA PHE A 122 -18.03 -0.01 -11.28
C PHE A 122 -19.11 0.11 -12.36
N PRO A 123 -19.21 -0.87 -13.30
CA PRO A 123 -20.23 -0.83 -14.34
C PRO A 123 -21.59 -1.25 -13.79
N LEU A 124 -22.63 -0.45 -14.03
CA LEU A 124 -23.99 -0.74 -13.63
C LEU A 124 -24.73 -1.44 -14.76
N THR A 125 -25.37 -2.58 -14.44
CA THR A 125 -26.07 -3.43 -15.40
C THR A 125 -27.55 -3.63 -15.07
N LYS A 126 -27.97 -3.38 -13.81
CA LYS A 126 -29.34 -3.56 -13.34
C LYS A 126 -30.01 -2.21 -13.05
N ARG A 127 -31.23 -2.01 -13.54
CA ARG A 127 -31.88 -0.69 -13.59
C ARG A 127 -32.27 -0.09 -12.23
N TRP A 128 -32.86 -0.89 -11.33
CA TRP A 128 -33.62 -0.29 -10.24
C TRP A 128 -32.86 -0.19 -8.92
N TRP A 129 -32.20 -1.24 -8.49
CA TRP A 129 -31.62 -1.33 -7.15
C TRP A 129 -30.09 -1.23 -7.11
N GLU A 130 -29.41 -1.59 -8.22
CA GLU A 130 -27.95 -1.70 -8.24
C GLU A 130 -27.27 -0.33 -8.01
N ARG A 131 -27.76 0.72 -8.63
CA ARG A 131 -27.19 2.06 -8.47
C ARG A 131 -27.29 2.57 -7.03
N PRO A 132 -28.47 2.61 -6.34
CA PRO A 132 -28.55 3.05 -4.96
C PRO A 132 -27.77 2.12 -4.01
N TYR A 133 -27.81 0.83 -4.22
CA TYR A 133 -27.08 -0.14 -3.41
C TYR A 133 -25.56 0.07 -3.48
N ILE A 134 -25.00 0.10 -4.68
CA ILE A 134 -23.56 0.31 -4.88
C ILE A 134 -23.13 1.70 -4.44
N ALA A 135 -23.96 2.74 -4.71
CA ALA A 135 -23.68 4.10 -4.25
C ALA A 135 -23.64 4.19 -2.73
N ALA A 136 -24.57 3.54 -2.03
CA ALA A 136 -24.58 3.50 -0.57
C ALA A 136 -23.35 2.74 -0.02
N GLY A 137 -22.99 1.61 -0.64
CA GLY A 137 -21.79 0.86 -0.28
C GLY A 137 -20.50 1.68 -0.44
N ILE A 138 -20.33 2.35 -1.58
CA ILE A 138 -19.16 3.22 -1.82
C ILE A 138 -19.19 4.45 -0.91
N PHE A 139 -20.34 5.03 -0.66
CA PHE A 139 -20.47 6.15 0.29
C PHE A 139 -20.04 5.75 1.70
N LEU A 140 -20.48 4.58 2.17
CA LEU A 140 -20.07 4.03 3.46
C LEU A 140 -18.55 3.76 3.49
N TYR A 141 -18.03 3.18 2.41
CA TYR A 141 -16.60 2.95 2.23
C TYR A 141 -15.78 4.23 2.36
N ASP A 142 -16.17 5.29 1.65
CA ASP A 142 -15.52 6.60 1.74
C ASP A 142 -15.60 7.19 3.16
N ARG A 143 -16.73 6.99 3.84
CA ARG A 143 -16.93 7.49 5.23
C ARG A 143 -16.11 6.72 6.26
N LEU A 144 -16.02 5.39 6.14
CA LEU A 144 -15.23 4.56 7.04
C LEU A 144 -13.74 4.89 6.96
N GLY A 145 -13.25 5.24 5.77
CA GLY A 145 -11.85 5.60 5.56
C GLY A 145 -11.47 6.98 6.09
N GLY A 146 -12.42 7.85 6.38
CA GLY A 146 -12.13 9.25 6.70
C GLY A 146 -11.37 9.98 5.59
N ALA A 147 -11.29 9.37 4.39
CA ALA A 147 -10.41 9.73 3.30
C ALA A 147 -10.74 11.11 2.73
N LYS A 148 -9.82 12.05 2.92
CA LYS A 148 -9.87 13.37 2.28
C LYS A 148 -8.89 13.48 1.11
N SER A 149 -7.98 12.53 0.97
CA SER A 149 -6.87 12.53 0.00
C SER A 149 -7.21 11.89 -1.35
N VAL A 150 -8.31 11.13 -1.44
CA VAL A 150 -8.81 10.60 -2.70
C VAL A 150 -10.10 11.32 -3.12
N PRO A 151 -10.35 11.52 -4.44
CA PRO A 151 -11.56 12.18 -4.90
C PRO A 151 -12.83 11.38 -4.54
N ALA A 152 -13.91 12.07 -4.21
CA ALA A 152 -15.19 11.46 -3.93
C ALA A 152 -15.74 10.67 -5.13
N GLN A 153 -16.65 9.73 -4.84
CA GLN A 153 -17.33 8.95 -5.88
C GLN A 153 -18.07 9.85 -6.89
N ARG A 154 -18.12 9.41 -8.15
CA ARG A 154 -18.83 10.14 -9.21
C ARG A 154 -19.66 9.20 -10.08
N HIS A 155 -20.90 9.59 -10.33
CA HIS A 155 -21.86 8.84 -11.14
C HIS A 155 -21.76 9.21 -12.61
N PHE A 156 -21.86 8.21 -13.48
CA PHE A 156 -21.82 8.37 -14.93
C PHE A 156 -23.05 7.76 -15.58
N THR A 157 -23.50 8.42 -16.65
CA THR A 157 -24.44 7.84 -17.59
C THR A 157 -23.77 6.73 -18.40
N ARG A 158 -24.55 5.95 -19.15
CA ARG A 158 -24.03 4.94 -20.07
C ARG A 158 -22.96 5.51 -21.02
N ALA A 159 -23.25 6.65 -21.64
CA ALA A 159 -22.31 7.31 -22.55
C ALA A 159 -21.04 7.76 -21.82
N GLY A 160 -21.17 8.28 -20.61
CA GLY A 160 -20.02 8.67 -19.78
C GLY A 160 -19.16 7.49 -19.39
N ALA A 161 -19.76 6.37 -18.97
CA ALA A 161 -19.02 5.14 -18.61
C ALA A 161 -18.28 4.55 -19.81
N LEU A 162 -18.90 4.53 -20.99
CA LEU A 162 -18.25 4.07 -22.23
C LEU A 162 -17.11 4.97 -22.70
N ARG A 163 -17.14 6.28 -22.41
CA ARG A 163 -15.98 7.16 -22.69
C ARG A 163 -14.81 6.85 -21.78
N LEU A 164 -15.08 6.50 -20.53
CA LEU A 164 -14.01 6.11 -19.58
C LEU A 164 -13.45 4.71 -19.86
N SER A 165 -14.30 3.78 -20.28
CA SER A 165 -13.92 2.41 -20.59
C SER A 165 -14.66 1.90 -21.82
N PRO A 166 -14.10 2.11 -23.03
CA PRO A 166 -14.74 1.74 -24.30
C PRO A 166 -14.97 0.23 -24.49
N GLY A 167 -14.21 -0.60 -23.77
CA GLY A 167 -14.32 -2.07 -23.81
C GLY A 167 -15.51 -2.65 -23.06
N LEU A 168 -16.31 -1.84 -22.35
CA LEU A 168 -17.49 -2.33 -21.65
C LEU A 168 -18.58 -2.81 -22.63
N LYS A 169 -19.25 -3.90 -22.26
CA LYS A 169 -20.35 -4.48 -23.04
C LYS A 169 -21.53 -3.50 -23.11
N ARG A 170 -21.72 -2.89 -24.28
CA ARG A 170 -22.73 -1.85 -24.52
C ARG A 170 -24.17 -2.30 -24.27
N SER A 171 -24.52 -3.55 -24.60
CA SER A 171 -25.90 -4.04 -24.52
C SER A 171 -26.45 -4.12 -23.10
N SER A 172 -25.63 -4.39 -22.09
CA SER A 172 -26.05 -4.54 -20.70
C SER A 172 -25.74 -3.32 -19.84
N LEU A 173 -24.92 -2.38 -20.30
CA LEU A 173 -24.49 -1.23 -19.53
C LEU A 173 -25.58 -0.17 -19.42
N ILE A 174 -25.90 0.27 -18.20
CA ILE A 174 -26.84 1.39 -17.95
C ILE A 174 -26.14 2.64 -17.36
N GLY A 175 -24.90 2.50 -16.89
CA GLY A 175 -24.11 3.59 -16.34
C GLY A 175 -22.91 3.06 -15.56
N GLY A 176 -22.31 3.91 -14.75
CA GLY A 176 -21.21 3.52 -13.88
C GLY A 176 -21.05 4.44 -12.67
N ILE A 177 -20.35 3.95 -11.66
CA ILE A 177 -19.92 4.74 -10.51
C ILE A 177 -18.41 4.65 -10.45
N ARG A 178 -17.72 5.80 -10.46
CA ARG A 178 -16.27 5.85 -10.24
C ARG A 178 -16.01 6.10 -8.77
N TYR A 179 -15.14 5.32 -8.21
CA TYR A 179 -14.56 5.50 -6.87
C TYR A 179 -13.05 5.38 -6.95
N TYR A 180 -12.37 5.56 -5.84
CA TYR A 180 -10.91 5.53 -5.80
C TYR A 180 -10.40 4.60 -4.72
N ASP A 181 -9.36 3.88 -5.06
CA ASP A 181 -8.43 3.25 -4.16
C ASP A 181 -7.01 3.73 -4.48
N THR A 182 -5.97 2.99 -4.12
CA THR A 182 -4.60 3.40 -4.42
C THR A 182 -3.82 2.28 -5.09
N VAL A 183 -2.87 2.67 -5.92
CA VAL A 183 -1.89 1.79 -6.54
C VAL A 183 -0.51 2.04 -5.94
N VAL A 184 0.26 0.98 -5.81
CA VAL A 184 1.65 1.01 -5.35
C VAL A 184 2.44 -0.03 -6.12
N ASP A 185 3.71 0.26 -6.43
CA ASP A 185 4.63 -0.79 -6.82
C ASP A 185 5.06 -1.55 -5.54
N ASP A 186 4.49 -2.73 -5.34
CA ASP A 186 4.65 -3.53 -4.12
C ASP A 186 6.11 -3.95 -3.87
N ALA A 187 6.86 -4.27 -4.93
CA ALA A 187 8.27 -4.61 -4.81
C ALA A 187 9.09 -3.39 -4.36
N ARG A 188 8.85 -2.23 -4.99
CA ARG A 188 9.52 -0.97 -4.60
C ARG A 188 9.15 -0.54 -3.19
N HIS A 189 7.88 -0.70 -2.81
CA HIS A 189 7.42 -0.41 -1.45
C HIS A 189 8.15 -1.29 -0.44
N THR A 190 8.16 -2.61 -0.63
CA THR A 190 8.85 -3.56 0.23
C THR A 190 10.35 -3.25 0.34
N MET A 191 11.00 -2.98 -0.79
CA MET A 191 12.41 -2.57 -0.82
C MET A 191 12.65 -1.27 -0.03
N THR A 192 11.75 -0.31 -0.16
CA THR A 192 11.88 0.97 0.58
C THR A 192 11.74 0.75 2.08
N VAL A 193 10.78 -0.09 2.52
CA VAL A 193 10.61 -0.46 3.94
C VAL A 193 11.87 -1.14 4.48
N ALA A 194 12.42 -2.12 3.74
CA ALA A 194 13.64 -2.81 4.14
C ALA A 194 14.86 -1.86 4.22
N ARG A 195 14.98 -0.93 3.28
CA ARG A 195 16.04 0.10 3.30
C ARG A 195 15.89 1.05 4.47
N THR A 196 14.68 1.44 4.81
CA THR A 196 14.41 2.29 5.97
C THR A 196 14.74 1.57 7.27
N ALA A 197 14.46 0.26 7.34
CA ALA A 197 14.85 -0.55 8.51
C ALA A 197 16.37 -0.68 8.69
N ALA A 198 17.13 -0.64 7.59
CA ALA A 198 18.59 -0.72 7.60
C ALA A 198 19.28 0.63 7.90
N HIS A 199 18.52 1.72 7.95
CA HIS A 199 19.00 3.07 8.25
C HIS A 199 19.02 3.35 9.74
#